data_13fe7d6d1835b6129375fd3064d74d26
#
_entry.id   13fe7d6d1835b6129375fd3064d74d26
#
_cell.length_a   1.000
_cell.length_b   1.000
_cell.length_c   1.000
_cell.angle_alpha   90.00
_cell.angle_beta   90.00
_cell.angle_gamma   90.00
#
_symmetry.space_group_name_H-M   'P 1'
#
loop_
_entity.id
_entity.type
_entity.pdbx_description
1 polymer ?
#
loop_
_entity_poly.entity_id
_entity_poly.type
_entity_poly.pdbx_seq_one_letter_code
_entity_poly.pdbx_strand_id
1 'polypeptide(L)'
;VLAKHGLVVWGDSAEEAYHATIDAINTAIAFVNQRTKGVRRFDGPAAGALDDATRHALLMELLPAIRGATSSQRPKLLCVDESPQALEFVSSRAAPELVTVGAPCPDHLVHTKRVPLWIPFDPAADDAEALATRIRDAAEDYRVAYRAYVAEYGPDTAPMDPDARVVLVQHLGLIGVGPTLTAASLSRDLYHRAMEVMAGAHALDRFVSLTPAESFAVEYWPLELYKLSLAPPPRELQGRVALVTGAAGGIGRAIVDALAALGAAVIAFDLDGEGAQAAIADLGAAGLAVQGDVTSESDVAGAFRATMERYGGVDIVVSNAGVATSAPVEDTTLADWNRSHAILGTGYFLVAREAFRLLRQQGSGGSVVFVASKNALVAGRNAAAYSSAKAAELHLARCLAEEGGAAGIRVNTVNPDAVLQGSGIWDSSWREERAANYGIAPDALEEHYRARTTLGVNILPEDVAAAVVHFASDRRSGKSTGNILNVDGGVPAAYTR
;
A
#
# COMPACT_ATOMS: atom_id res chain seq x y z
N VAL A 1 -29.64 -29.95 -8.73
CA VAL A 1 -28.83 -29.21 -7.75
C VAL A 1 -27.72 -30.12 -7.24
N LEU A 2 -26.49 -29.63 -7.28
CA LEU A 2 -25.35 -30.28 -6.63
C LEU A 2 -25.26 -29.75 -5.19
N ALA A 3 -25.30 -30.68 -4.23
CA ALA A 3 -25.26 -30.31 -2.81
C ALA A 3 -24.00 -29.49 -2.50
N LYS A 4 -24.15 -28.37 -1.79
CA LYS A 4 -23.06 -27.45 -1.36
C LYS A 4 -22.22 -26.88 -2.51
N HIS A 5 -22.66 -27.01 -3.79
CA HIS A 5 -21.90 -26.57 -4.95
C HIS A 5 -22.71 -25.60 -5.83
N GLY A 6 -23.84 -26.03 -6.39
CA GLY A 6 -24.61 -25.18 -7.27
C GLY A 6 -25.72 -25.86 -8.05
N LEU A 7 -26.17 -25.18 -9.09
CA LEU A 7 -27.23 -25.64 -9.99
C LEU A 7 -26.59 -26.08 -11.32
N VAL A 8 -27.03 -27.24 -11.82
CA VAL A 8 -26.75 -27.71 -13.17
C VAL A 8 -28.08 -27.89 -13.89
N VAL A 9 -28.19 -27.31 -15.05
CA VAL A 9 -29.31 -27.48 -16.00
C VAL A 9 -28.75 -27.85 -17.38
N TRP A 10 -29.60 -28.44 -18.20
CA TRP A 10 -29.29 -28.77 -19.59
C TRP A 10 -30.54 -28.64 -20.44
N GLY A 11 -30.37 -28.64 -21.76
CA GLY A 11 -31.40 -28.60 -22.76
C GLY A 11 -30.86 -29.09 -24.08
N ASP A 12 -31.72 -29.35 -25.05
CA ASP A 12 -31.33 -29.77 -26.41
C ASP A 12 -30.70 -28.62 -27.22
N SER A 13 -30.84 -27.40 -26.73
CA SER A 13 -30.23 -26.19 -27.28
C SER A 13 -29.65 -25.31 -26.17
N ALA A 14 -28.73 -24.38 -26.53
CA ALA A 14 -28.19 -23.38 -25.63
C ALA A 14 -29.29 -22.45 -25.06
N GLU A 15 -30.30 -22.13 -25.88
CA GLU A 15 -31.45 -21.30 -25.51
C GLU A 15 -32.32 -22.00 -24.43
N GLU A 16 -32.63 -23.27 -24.62
CA GLU A 16 -33.38 -24.08 -23.64
C GLU A 16 -32.60 -24.20 -22.31
N ALA A 17 -31.31 -24.49 -22.33
CA ALA A 17 -30.49 -24.56 -21.15
C ALA A 17 -30.43 -23.21 -20.40
N TYR A 18 -30.34 -22.10 -21.13
CA TYR A 18 -30.39 -20.75 -20.57
C TYR A 18 -31.73 -20.46 -19.89
N HIS A 19 -32.86 -20.71 -20.58
CA HIS A 19 -34.17 -20.51 -20.00
C HIS A 19 -34.43 -21.39 -18.79
N ALA A 20 -34.04 -22.66 -18.84
CA ALA A 20 -34.14 -23.58 -17.70
C ALA A 20 -33.36 -23.07 -16.49
N THR A 21 -32.19 -22.45 -16.71
CA THR A 21 -31.39 -21.80 -15.65
C THR A 21 -32.17 -20.65 -15.02
N ILE A 22 -32.68 -19.74 -15.83
CA ILE A 22 -33.43 -18.55 -15.37
C ILE A 22 -34.71 -18.96 -14.62
N ASP A 23 -35.45 -19.95 -15.13
CA ASP A 23 -36.68 -20.42 -14.51
C ASP A 23 -36.42 -21.09 -13.15
N ALA A 24 -35.35 -21.88 -13.05
CA ALA A 24 -34.94 -22.48 -11.78
C ALA A 24 -34.52 -21.42 -10.74
N ILE A 25 -33.76 -20.42 -11.16
CA ILE A 25 -33.35 -19.29 -10.30
C ILE A 25 -34.58 -18.50 -9.85
N ASN A 26 -35.48 -18.12 -10.76
CA ASN A 26 -36.68 -17.35 -10.43
C ASN A 26 -37.58 -18.13 -9.46
N THR A 27 -37.76 -19.42 -9.68
CA THR A 27 -38.51 -20.30 -8.78
C THR A 27 -37.89 -20.33 -7.37
N ALA A 28 -36.57 -20.44 -7.27
CA ALA A 28 -35.88 -20.41 -5.99
C ALA A 28 -36.03 -19.04 -5.29
N ILE A 29 -35.85 -17.95 -6.03
CA ILE A 29 -36.03 -16.58 -5.52
C ILE A 29 -37.45 -16.37 -4.99
N ALA A 30 -38.49 -16.77 -5.77
CA ALA A 30 -39.88 -16.66 -5.33
C ALA A 30 -40.14 -17.45 -4.05
N PHE A 31 -39.63 -18.67 -3.96
CA PHE A 31 -39.73 -19.51 -2.75
C PHE A 31 -39.09 -18.84 -1.54
N VAL A 32 -37.83 -18.37 -1.69
CA VAL A 32 -37.08 -17.69 -0.60
C VAL A 32 -37.88 -16.45 -0.16
N ASN A 33 -38.24 -15.55 -1.08
CA ASN A 33 -38.95 -14.32 -0.77
C ASN A 33 -40.29 -14.56 -0.06
N GLN A 34 -41.03 -15.61 -0.45
CA GLN A 34 -42.30 -15.95 0.18
C GLN A 34 -42.07 -16.43 1.65
N ARG A 35 -41.06 -17.26 1.88
CA ARG A 35 -40.77 -17.87 3.19
C ARG A 35 -40.10 -16.90 4.17
N THR A 36 -39.31 -15.95 3.66
CA THR A 36 -38.57 -14.98 4.48
C THR A 36 -39.31 -13.67 4.66
N LYS A 37 -40.54 -13.54 4.13
CA LYS A 37 -41.34 -12.32 4.27
C LYS A 37 -41.57 -11.96 5.75
N GLY A 38 -41.04 -10.81 6.18
CA GLY A 38 -41.15 -10.32 7.56
C GLY A 38 -40.13 -10.91 8.54
N VAL A 39 -39.28 -11.83 8.10
CA VAL A 39 -38.14 -12.31 8.90
C VAL A 39 -37.05 -11.24 8.91
N ARG A 40 -36.52 -10.93 10.08
CA ARG A 40 -35.36 -10.02 10.21
C ARG A 40 -34.10 -10.71 9.73
N ARG A 41 -33.39 -10.06 8.83
CA ARG A 41 -32.08 -10.54 8.38
C ARG A 41 -31.14 -10.59 9.58
N PHE A 42 -30.38 -11.66 9.71
CA PHE A 42 -29.32 -11.85 10.72
C PHE A 42 -29.75 -11.57 12.16
N ASP A 43 -31.01 -11.85 12.52
CA ASP A 43 -31.63 -11.58 13.85
C ASP A 43 -31.65 -10.10 14.26
N GLY A 44 -31.42 -9.21 13.31
CA GLY A 44 -31.39 -7.77 13.49
C GLY A 44 -30.10 -7.25 14.15
N PRO A 45 -30.03 -5.94 14.41
CA PRO A 45 -28.81 -5.30 14.87
C PRO A 45 -28.43 -5.70 16.30
N ALA A 46 -27.14 -5.86 16.54
CA ALA A 46 -26.54 -5.86 17.86
C ALA A 46 -26.51 -4.44 18.45
N ALA A 47 -26.27 -4.33 19.76
CA ALA A 47 -26.05 -3.03 20.40
C ALA A 47 -24.70 -2.43 19.99
N GLY A 48 -24.56 -1.09 20.06
CA GLY A 48 -23.28 -0.44 19.84
C GLY A 48 -23.08 0.19 18.44
N ALA A 49 -24.17 0.50 17.70
CA ALA A 49 -24.04 1.19 16.41
C ALA A 49 -23.38 2.58 16.59
N LEU A 50 -22.40 2.88 15.73
CA LEU A 50 -21.75 4.18 15.61
C LEU A 50 -22.40 5.01 14.50
N ASP A 51 -22.28 6.34 14.60
CA ASP A 51 -22.56 7.19 13.44
C ASP A 51 -21.52 6.99 12.33
N ASP A 52 -21.87 7.36 11.11
CA ASP A 52 -21.06 7.09 9.92
C ASP A 52 -19.67 7.75 9.98
N ALA A 53 -19.58 8.96 10.51
CA ALA A 53 -18.31 9.70 10.57
C ALA A 53 -17.37 9.09 11.61
N THR A 54 -17.86 8.77 12.79
CA THR A 54 -17.10 8.11 13.87
C THR A 54 -16.64 6.73 13.44
N ARG A 55 -17.53 5.94 12.81
CA ARG A 55 -17.21 4.61 12.29
C ARG A 55 -16.09 4.68 11.26
N HIS A 56 -16.24 5.54 10.25
CA HIS A 56 -15.26 5.70 9.18
C HIS A 56 -13.91 6.16 9.73
N ALA A 57 -13.88 7.15 10.63
CA ALA A 57 -12.66 7.64 11.23
C ALA A 57 -11.92 6.54 12.01
N LEU A 58 -12.63 5.76 12.81
CA LEU A 58 -12.06 4.65 13.58
C LEU A 58 -11.53 3.54 12.64
N LEU A 59 -12.30 3.18 11.60
CA LEU A 59 -11.85 2.18 10.63
C LEU A 59 -10.56 2.62 9.93
N MET A 60 -10.47 3.88 9.50
CA MET A 60 -9.25 4.42 8.88
C MET A 60 -8.06 4.35 9.84
N GLU A 61 -8.26 4.66 11.11
CA GLU A 61 -7.20 4.55 12.12
C GLU A 61 -6.70 3.10 12.30
N LEU A 62 -7.56 2.11 12.11
CA LEU A 62 -7.24 0.69 12.29
C LEU A 62 -6.62 0.01 11.05
N LEU A 63 -6.80 0.56 9.85
CA LEU A 63 -6.32 -0.06 8.61
C LEU A 63 -4.83 -0.43 8.64
N PRO A 64 -3.90 0.41 9.15
CA PRO A 64 -2.49 0.03 9.24
C PRO A 64 -2.26 -1.20 10.12
N ALA A 65 -2.93 -1.27 11.27
CA ALA A 65 -2.83 -2.42 12.17
C ALA A 65 -3.39 -3.70 11.51
N ILE A 66 -4.53 -3.61 10.83
CA ILE A 66 -5.12 -4.73 10.07
C ILE A 66 -4.15 -5.19 8.98
N ARG A 67 -3.58 -4.24 8.22
CA ARG A 67 -2.64 -4.54 7.15
C ARG A 67 -1.38 -5.22 7.67
N GLY A 68 -0.77 -4.69 8.73
CA GLY A 68 0.38 -5.30 9.38
C GLY A 68 0.08 -6.71 9.88
N ALA A 69 -1.05 -6.89 10.59
CA ALA A 69 -1.47 -8.16 11.14
C ALA A 69 -1.76 -9.26 10.09
N THR A 70 -2.19 -8.86 8.88
CA THR A 70 -2.50 -9.77 7.77
C THR A 70 -1.37 -9.91 6.74
N SER A 71 -0.17 -9.40 7.03
CA SER A 71 0.99 -9.40 6.13
C SER A 71 2.21 -10.12 6.73
N SER A 72 1.99 -11.25 7.44
CA SER A 72 3.04 -11.93 8.19
C SER A 72 4.14 -12.55 7.32
N GLN A 73 3.80 -13.05 6.15
CA GLN A 73 4.76 -13.67 5.21
C GLN A 73 5.13 -12.75 4.05
N ARG A 74 4.16 -11.99 3.55
CA ARG A 74 4.32 -11.08 2.42
C ARG A 74 3.43 -9.86 2.61
N PRO A 75 3.86 -8.69 2.15
CA PRO A 75 3.01 -7.50 2.15
C PRO A 75 1.72 -7.74 1.36
N LYS A 76 0.64 -7.16 1.85
CA LYS A 76 -0.68 -7.22 1.22
C LYS A 76 -1.32 -5.85 1.16
N LEU A 77 -2.29 -5.72 0.29
CA LEU A 77 -3.13 -4.55 0.14
C LEU A 77 -4.51 -4.84 0.72
N LEU A 78 -5.17 -3.80 1.19
CA LEU A 78 -6.53 -3.89 1.72
C LEU A 78 -7.52 -3.26 0.75
N CYS A 79 -8.76 -3.76 0.78
CA CYS A 79 -9.89 -3.18 0.09
C CYS A 79 -11.11 -3.17 1.02
N VAL A 80 -11.54 -1.98 1.42
CA VAL A 80 -12.61 -1.77 2.40
C VAL A 80 -13.99 -1.80 1.75
N ASP A 81 -14.99 -2.32 2.48
CA ASP A 81 -16.41 -2.25 2.16
C ASP A 81 -17.21 -1.82 3.41
N GLU A 82 -17.73 -0.60 3.35
CA GLU A 82 -18.64 -0.01 4.34
C GLU A 82 -20.06 0.13 3.74
N SER A 83 -20.40 -0.68 2.74
CA SER A 83 -21.75 -0.67 2.15
C SER A 83 -22.80 -1.01 3.20
N PRO A 84 -24.06 -0.55 3.01
CA PRO A 84 -25.15 -0.87 3.92
C PRO A 84 -25.30 -2.38 4.18
N GLN A 85 -25.06 -3.22 3.16
CA GLN A 85 -25.14 -4.68 3.28
C GLN A 85 -24.02 -5.25 4.17
N ALA A 86 -22.78 -4.78 3.97
CA ALA A 86 -21.64 -5.20 4.79
C ALA A 86 -21.87 -4.79 6.25
N LEU A 87 -22.29 -3.54 6.47
CA LEU A 87 -22.56 -3.01 7.81
C LEU A 87 -23.75 -3.71 8.50
N GLU A 88 -24.84 -4.04 7.75
CA GLU A 88 -25.94 -4.82 8.28
C GLU A 88 -25.44 -6.16 8.84
N PHE A 89 -24.57 -6.86 8.10
CA PHE A 89 -24.02 -8.13 8.54
C PHE A 89 -23.12 -7.99 9.75
N VAL A 90 -22.05 -7.16 9.66
CA VAL A 90 -21.06 -7.06 10.74
C VAL A 90 -21.62 -6.43 12.02
N SER A 91 -22.77 -5.73 11.95
CA SER A 91 -23.47 -5.16 13.10
C SER A 91 -24.62 -6.03 13.59
N SER A 92 -24.78 -7.24 13.07
CA SER A 92 -25.90 -8.11 13.41
C SER A 92 -25.61 -9.03 14.61
N ARG A 93 -26.68 -9.54 15.21
CA ARG A 93 -26.59 -10.53 16.32
C ARG A 93 -26.11 -11.89 15.86
N ALA A 94 -26.43 -12.29 14.62
CA ALA A 94 -26.08 -13.60 14.09
C ALA A 94 -24.64 -13.65 13.52
N ALA A 95 -23.99 -12.52 13.24
CA ALA A 95 -22.67 -12.49 12.63
C ALA A 95 -21.62 -13.32 13.36
N PRO A 96 -21.46 -13.25 14.71
CA PRO A 96 -20.42 -14.01 15.43
C PRO A 96 -20.54 -15.53 15.24
N GLU A 97 -21.74 -16.05 15.07
CA GLU A 97 -21.98 -17.47 14.79
C GLU A 97 -21.77 -17.80 13.30
N LEU A 98 -22.37 -17.00 12.41
CA LEU A 98 -22.34 -17.25 10.96
C LEU A 98 -20.93 -17.23 10.38
N VAL A 99 -20.04 -16.38 10.87
CA VAL A 99 -18.64 -16.29 10.38
C VAL A 99 -17.83 -17.57 10.65
N THR A 100 -18.26 -18.43 11.56
CA THR A 100 -17.55 -19.67 11.91
C THR A 100 -17.96 -20.86 11.05
N VAL A 101 -19.09 -20.78 10.33
CA VAL A 101 -19.68 -21.93 9.62
C VAL A 101 -18.83 -22.33 8.41
N GLY A 102 -18.39 -21.39 7.60
CA GLY A 102 -17.56 -21.66 6.41
C GLY A 102 -18.01 -20.91 5.16
N ALA A 103 -17.33 -21.16 4.04
CA ALA A 103 -17.64 -20.56 2.76
C ALA A 103 -18.95 -21.10 2.15
N PRO A 104 -19.75 -20.27 1.46
CA PRO A 104 -21.02 -20.69 0.86
C PRO A 104 -20.86 -21.54 -0.41
N CYS A 105 -19.67 -21.51 -1.02
CA CYS A 105 -19.35 -22.21 -2.25
C CYS A 105 -17.89 -22.70 -2.19
N PRO A 106 -17.59 -23.92 -2.69
CA PRO A 106 -16.22 -24.45 -2.71
C PRO A 106 -15.22 -23.53 -3.43
N ASP A 107 -15.61 -22.93 -4.55
CA ASP A 107 -14.73 -22.05 -5.36
C ASP A 107 -14.30 -20.78 -4.60
N HIS A 108 -15.01 -20.37 -3.56
CA HIS A 108 -14.62 -19.24 -2.72
C HIS A 108 -13.38 -19.54 -1.86
N LEU A 109 -13.14 -20.80 -1.48
CA LEU A 109 -12.10 -21.19 -0.51
C LEU A 109 -10.71 -20.70 -0.89
N VAL A 110 -10.33 -20.75 -2.17
CA VAL A 110 -9.01 -20.30 -2.64
C VAL A 110 -8.82 -18.79 -2.55
N HIS A 111 -9.90 -18.01 -2.46
CA HIS A 111 -9.89 -16.56 -2.40
C HIS A 111 -10.21 -15.99 -1.01
N THR A 112 -11.12 -16.62 -0.27
CA THR A 112 -11.60 -16.12 1.03
C THR A 112 -11.12 -16.93 2.20
N LYS A 113 -10.51 -18.12 1.95
CA LYS A 113 -10.32 -19.20 2.92
C LYS A 113 -11.64 -19.72 3.48
N ARG A 114 -11.57 -20.72 4.37
CA ARG A 114 -12.75 -21.36 4.96
C ARG A 114 -13.58 -20.37 5.78
N VAL A 115 -12.94 -19.56 6.61
CA VAL A 115 -13.59 -18.59 7.49
C VAL A 115 -12.85 -17.24 7.42
N PRO A 116 -13.52 -16.10 7.67
CA PRO A 116 -12.87 -14.80 7.80
C PRO A 116 -12.19 -14.66 9.15
N LEU A 117 -11.35 -13.66 9.31
CA LEU A 117 -10.90 -13.17 10.60
C LEU A 117 -11.99 -12.26 11.17
N TRP A 118 -12.64 -12.68 12.25
CA TRP A 118 -13.66 -11.89 12.95
C TRP A 118 -13.05 -11.14 14.13
N ILE A 119 -13.30 -9.83 14.19
CA ILE A 119 -12.85 -8.96 15.28
C ILE A 119 -14.09 -8.43 16.01
N PRO A 120 -14.38 -8.92 17.21
CA PRO A 120 -15.44 -8.37 18.04
C PRO A 120 -15.04 -6.96 18.53
N PHE A 121 -16.02 -6.06 18.57
CA PHE A 121 -15.83 -4.67 18.98
C PHE A 121 -17.01 -4.21 19.82
N ASP A 122 -16.72 -3.67 21.01
CA ASP A 122 -17.69 -3.00 21.86
C ASP A 122 -17.37 -1.49 21.96
N PRO A 123 -18.12 -0.63 21.26
CA PRO A 123 -17.86 0.81 21.27
C PRO A 123 -17.94 1.49 22.66
N ALA A 124 -18.53 0.82 23.64
CA ALA A 124 -18.61 1.34 25.00
C ALA A 124 -17.37 1.02 25.87
N ALA A 125 -16.59 -0.01 25.46
CA ALA A 125 -15.48 -0.53 26.24
C ALA A 125 -14.13 -0.40 25.54
N ASP A 126 -14.11 -0.39 24.20
CA ASP A 126 -12.89 -0.46 23.40
C ASP A 126 -12.52 0.93 22.84
N ASP A 127 -11.26 1.33 22.99
CA ASP A 127 -10.64 2.39 22.21
C ASP A 127 -9.87 1.83 21.01
N ALA A 128 -9.31 2.71 20.18
CA ALA A 128 -8.58 2.32 18.97
C ALA A 128 -7.32 1.48 19.29
N GLU A 129 -6.62 1.76 20.40
CA GLU A 129 -5.40 1.04 20.79
C GLU A 129 -5.72 -0.40 21.26
N ALA A 130 -6.75 -0.54 22.08
CA ALA A 130 -7.25 -1.85 22.53
C ALA A 130 -7.70 -2.69 21.32
N LEU A 131 -8.43 -2.07 20.39
CA LEU A 131 -8.90 -2.75 19.18
C LEU A 131 -7.74 -3.12 18.25
N ALA A 132 -6.74 -2.27 18.06
CA ALA A 132 -5.54 -2.57 17.29
C ALA A 132 -4.74 -3.73 17.91
N THR A 133 -4.68 -3.82 19.23
CA THR A 133 -4.06 -4.95 19.94
C THR A 133 -4.84 -6.23 19.71
N ARG A 134 -6.16 -6.19 19.88
CA ARG A 134 -7.05 -7.34 19.60
C ARG A 134 -6.92 -7.84 18.16
N ILE A 135 -6.78 -6.94 17.19
CA ILE A 135 -6.57 -7.31 15.78
C ILE A 135 -5.28 -8.13 15.60
N ARG A 136 -4.18 -7.71 16.25
CA ARG A 136 -2.90 -8.43 16.16
C ARG A 136 -2.98 -9.81 16.79
N ASP A 137 -3.58 -9.91 17.98
CA ASP A 137 -3.74 -11.16 18.73
C ASP A 137 -4.66 -12.13 17.96
N ALA A 138 -5.82 -11.66 17.50
CA ALA A 138 -6.76 -12.46 16.72
C ALA A 138 -6.17 -12.94 15.38
N ALA A 139 -5.30 -12.14 14.74
CA ALA A 139 -4.62 -12.55 13.52
C ALA A 139 -3.59 -13.66 13.80
N GLU A 140 -2.89 -13.65 14.94
CA GLU A 140 -2.00 -14.76 15.32
C GLU A 140 -2.80 -16.01 15.64
N ASP A 141 -3.86 -15.91 16.42
CA ASP A 141 -4.75 -17.03 16.72
C ASP A 141 -5.33 -17.64 15.43
N TYR A 142 -5.71 -16.82 14.48
CA TYR A 142 -6.17 -17.25 13.16
C TYR A 142 -5.10 -18.06 12.42
N ARG A 143 -3.85 -17.61 12.41
CA ARG A 143 -2.73 -18.32 11.79
C ARG A 143 -2.46 -19.67 12.47
N VAL A 144 -2.51 -19.70 13.78
CA VAL A 144 -2.36 -20.94 14.57
C VAL A 144 -3.48 -21.91 14.22
N ALA A 145 -4.73 -21.45 14.21
CA ALA A 145 -5.89 -22.28 13.87
C ALA A 145 -5.82 -22.80 12.43
N TYR A 146 -5.39 -21.96 11.47
CA TYR A 146 -5.22 -22.39 10.08
C TYR A 146 -4.13 -23.46 9.92
N ARG A 147 -2.98 -23.31 10.59
CA ARG A 147 -1.92 -24.33 10.56
C ARG A 147 -2.38 -25.64 11.20
N ALA A 148 -3.12 -25.58 12.31
CA ALA A 148 -3.70 -26.75 12.96
C ALA A 148 -4.70 -27.47 12.04
N TYR A 149 -5.58 -26.72 11.36
CA TYR A 149 -6.49 -27.25 10.36
C TYR A 149 -5.75 -27.98 9.23
N VAL A 150 -4.68 -27.39 8.68
CA VAL A 150 -3.89 -28.06 7.64
C VAL A 150 -3.21 -29.32 8.18
N ALA A 151 -2.64 -29.28 9.37
CA ALA A 151 -1.97 -30.42 9.97
C ALA A 151 -2.95 -31.58 10.30
N GLU A 152 -4.19 -31.28 10.67
CA GLU A 152 -5.22 -32.27 10.97
C GLU A 152 -5.67 -33.07 9.73
N TYR A 153 -5.90 -32.35 8.59
CA TYR A 153 -6.46 -32.97 7.38
C TYR A 153 -5.43 -33.32 6.31
N GLY A 154 -4.22 -32.82 6.42
CA GLY A 154 -3.10 -33.07 5.52
C GLY A 154 -1.76 -33.01 6.22
N PRO A 155 -1.41 -33.99 7.08
CA PRO A 155 -0.21 -33.93 7.94
C PRO A 155 1.11 -33.77 7.16
N ASP A 156 1.15 -34.22 5.91
CA ASP A 156 2.32 -34.11 5.04
C ASP A 156 2.24 -32.89 4.08
N THR A 157 1.22 -32.04 4.25
CA THR A 157 0.97 -30.90 3.37
C THR A 157 1.54 -29.62 3.97
N ALA A 158 2.39 -28.92 3.20
CA ALA A 158 2.85 -27.61 3.62
C ALA A 158 1.67 -26.61 3.58
N PRO A 159 1.44 -25.86 4.67
CA PRO A 159 0.37 -24.84 4.68
C PRO A 159 0.66 -23.73 3.68
N MET A 160 -0.37 -23.32 2.93
CA MET A 160 -0.33 -22.08 2.17
C MET A 160 -0.21 -20.88 3.12
N ASP A 161 -0.11 -19.66 2.55
CA ASP A 161 -0.10 -18.42 3.33
C ASP A 161 -1.20 -18.42 4.42
N PRO A 162 -0.85 -18.42 5.73
CA PRO A 162 -1.82 -18.60 6.81
C PRO A 162 -2.62 -17.35 7.14
N ASP A 163 -2.26 -16.19 6.59
CA ASP A 163 -2.96 -14.94 6.87
C ASP A 163 -4.39 -14.93 6.30
N ALA A 164 -5.29 -14.24 6.98
CA ALA A 164 -6.66 -14.07 6.54
C ALA A 164 -6.74 -13.33 5.20
N ARG A 165 -7.72 -13.70 4.37
CA ARG A 165 -8.06 -13.04 3.10
C ARG A 165 -9.25 -12.09 3.26
N VAL A 166 -9.99 -12.25 4.33
CA VAL A 166 -11.15 -11.43 4.68
C VAL A 166 -11.06 -11.11 6.17
N VAL A 167 -11.21 -9.85 6.52
CA VAL A 167 -11.32 -9.39 7.90
C VAL A 167 -12.67 -8.70 8.07
N LEU A 168 -13.37 -9.07 9.11
CA LEU A 168 -14.63 -8.46 9.51
C LEU A 168 -14.44 -7.81 10.88
N VAL A 169 -14.65 -6.53 10.95
CA VAL A 169 -14.63 -5.81 12.23
C VAL A 169 -16.05 -5.44 12.60
N GLN A 170 -16.51 -5.95 13.75
CA GLN A 170 -17.88 -5.72 14.22
C GLN A 170 -18.18 -4.22 14.24
N HIS A 171 -19.34 -3.82 13.69
CA HIS A 171 -19.80 -2.44 13.54
C HIS A 171 -18.99 -1.54 12.58
N LEU A 172 -17.81 -1.98 12.08
CA LEU A 172 -16.96 -1.11 11.26
C LEU A 172 -16.99 -1.45 9.78
N GLY A 173 -16.93 -2.74 9.40
CA GLY A 173 -16.97 -3.10 7.98
C GLY A 173 -16.32 -4.44 7.64
N LEU A 174 -16.25 -4.68 6.32
CA LEU A 174 -15.61 -5.81 5.67
C LEU A 174 -14.32 -5.34 4.97
N ILE A 175 -13.25 -6.03 5.16
CA ILE A 175 -11.96 -5.74 4.53
C ILE A 175 -11.48 -6.98 3.76
N GLY A 176 -11.34 -6.85 2.45
CA GLY A 176 -10.66 -7.83 1.61
C GLY A 176 -9.15 -7.63 1.64
N VAL A 177 -8.39 -8.72 1.68
CA VAL A 177 -6.93 -8.74 1.81
C VAL A 177 -6.33 -9.52 0.64
N GLY A 178 -5.33 -8.95 -0.04
CA GLY A 178 -4.70 -9.62 -1.17
C GLY A 178 -3.30 -9.09 -1.54
N PRO A 179 -2.51 -9.87 -2.31
CA PRO A 179 -1.18 -9.45 -2.76
C PRO A 179 -1.22 -8.35 -3.84
N THR A 180 -2.40 -8.07 -4.40
CA THR A 180 -2.70 -6.97 -5.31
C THR A 180 -4.06 -6.40 -4.95
N LEU A 181 -4.37 -5.16 -5.38
CA LEU A 181 -5.68 -4.58 -5.12
C LEU A 181 -6.80 -5.38 -5.80
N THR A 182 -6.56 -5.93 -6.99
CA THR A 182 -7.50 -6.84 -7.66
C THR A 182 -7.80 -8.07 -6.81
N ALA A 183 -6.79 -8.70 -6.22
CA ALA A 183 -6.99 -9.86 -5.35
C ALA A 183 -7.70 -9.50 -4.05
N ALA A 184 -7.39 -8.34 -3.46
CA ALA A 184 -8.08 -7.83 -2.27
C ALA A 184 -9.56 -7.53 -2.56
N SER A 185 -9.85 -6.86 -3.70
CA SER A 185 -11.22 -6.61 -4.16
C SER A 185 -11.98 -7.91 -4.40
N LEU A 186 -11.35 -8.90 -5.04
CA LEU A 186 -11.97 -10.20 -5.29
C LEU A 186 -12.36 -10.89 -3.97
N SER A 187 -11.47 -10.91 -2.98
CA SER A 187 -11.77 -11.49 -1.67
C SER A 187 -12.93 -10.77 -0.98
N ARG A 188 -12.98 -9.43 -1.05
CA ARG A 188 -14.08 -8.60 -0.56
C ARG A 188 -15.40 -8.94 -1.26
N ASP A 189 -15.40 -8.92 -2.59
CA ASP A 189 -16.62 -9.08 -3.40
C ASP A 189 -17.23 -10.50 -3.26
N LEU A 190 -16.37 -11.52 -3.17
CA LEU A 190 -16.80 -12.88 -2.92
C LEU A 190 -17.41 -13.03 -1.51
N TYR A 191 -16.82 -12.37 -0.50
CA TYR A 191 -17.38 -12.43 0.84
C TYR A 191 -18.66 -11.58 0.97
N HIS A 192 -18.75 -10.46 0.27
CA HIS A 192 -20.01 -9.71 0.14
C HIS A 192 -21.12 -10.60 -0.45
N ARG A 193 -20.83 -11.37 -1.49
CA ARG A 193 -21.74 -12.36 -2.03
C ARG A 193 -22.09 -13.47 -1.03
N ALA A 194 -21.10 -13.89 -0.23
CA ALA A 194 -21.33 -14.89 0.82
C ALA A 194 -22.34 -14.40 1.86
N MET A 195 -22.29 -13.13 2.26
CA MET A 195 -23.26 -12.55 3.20
C MET A 195 -24.69 -12.59 2.67
N GLU A 196 -24.91 -12.37 1.36
CA GLU A 196 -26.25 -12.48 0.76
C GLU A 196 -26.77 -13.93 0.80
N VAL A 197 -25.91 -14.91 0.56
CA VAL A 197 -26.27 -16.33 0.68
C VAL A 197 -26.62 -16.68 2.13
N MET A 198 -25.79 -16.21 3.07
CA MET A 198 -26.02 -16.41 4.51
C MET A 198 -27.36 -15.79 4.94
N ALA A 199 -27.68 -14.58 4.47
CA ALA A 199 -28.94 -13.91 4.79
C ALA A 199 -30.17 -14.74 4.37
N GLY A 200 -30.16 -15.24 3.14
CA GLY A 200 -31.26 -16.08 2.63
C GLY A 200 -31.38 -17.41 3.37
N ALA A 201 -30.26 -18.10 3.59
CA ALA A 201 -30.22 -19.39 4.27
C ALA A 201 -30.62 -19.28 5.76
N HIS A 202 -30.09 -18.31 6.47
CA HIS A 202 -30.41 -18.06 7.89
C HIS A 202 -31.86 -17.65 8.09
N ALA A 203 -32.42 -16.85 7.19
CA ALA A 203 -33.83 -16.44 7.26
C ALA A 203 -34.79 -17.61 6.96
N LEU A 204 -34.39 -18.61 6.18
CA LEU A 204 -35.19 -19.80 5.90
C LEU A 204 -35.14 -20.85 7.03
N ASP A 205 -33.95 -21.13 7.55
CA ASP A 205 -33.66 -22.13 8.59
C ASP A 205 -32.27 -21.89 9.14
N ARG A 206 -31.24 -22.41 8.49
CA ARG A 206 -29.83 -22.27 8.88
C ARG A 206 -28.89 -22.23 7.69
N PHE A 207 -27.81 -21.49 7.83
CA PHE A 207 -26.71 -21.55 6.88
C PHE A 207 -25.86 -22.81 7.13
N VAL A 208 -25.54 -23.53 6.07
CA VAL A 208 -24.66 -24.70 6.10
C VAL A 208 -23.55 -24.56 5.06
N SER A 209 -22.36 -25.08 5.37
CA SER A 209 -21.20 -25.07 4.49
C SER A 209 -20.57 -26.48 4.41
N LEU A 210 -19.45 -26.57 3.69
CA LEU A 210 -18.58 -27.75 3.73
C LEU A 210 -18.03 -27.98 5.14
N THR A 211 -17.87 -29.22 5.52
CA THR A 211 -17.13 -29.59 6.72
C THR A 211 -15.67 -29.18 6.59
N PRO A 212 -14.90 -29.07 7.70
CA PRO A 212 -13.48 -28.79 7.62
C PRO A 212 -12.70 -29.76 6.71
N ALA A 213 -13.00 -31.06 6.77
CA ALA A 213 -12.37 -32.06 5.91
C ALA A 213 -12.71 -31.87 4.42
N GLU A 214 -13.98 -31.60 4.09
CA GLU A 214 -14.39 -31.28 2.71
C GLU A 214 -13.75 -29.98 2.22
N SER A 215 -13.68 -28.97 3.08
CA SER A 215 -13.02 -27.68 2.75
C SER A 215 -11.55 -27.88 2.44
N PHE A 216 -10.84 -28.68 3.24
CA PHE A 216 -9.44 -29.01 3.00
C PHE A 216 -9.27 -29.75 1.66
N ALA A 217 -10.12 -30.74 1.37
CA ALA A 217 -10.06 -31.50 0.13
C ALA A 217 -10.22 -30.63 -1.13
N VAL A 218 -10.97 -29.52 -1.03
CA VAL A 218 -11.12 -28.56 -2.13
C VAL A 218 -9.96 -27.56 -2.13
N GLU A 219 -9.62 -26.94 -0.99
CA GLU A 219 -8.57 -25.92 -0.89
C GLU A 219 -7.20 -26.46 -1.35
N TYR A 220 -6.93 -27.73 -1.03
CA TYR A 220 -5.68 -28.43 -1.36
C TYR A 220 -5.84 -29.45 -2.48
N TRP A 221 -6.90 -29.33 -3.30
CA TRP A 221 -7.08 -30.22 -4.44
C TRP A 221 -5.91 -30.06 -5.42
N PRO A 222 -5.32 -31.19 -5.89
CA PRO A 222 -4.12 -31.13 -6.75
C PRO A 222 -4.27 -30.26 -8.00
N LEU A 223 -5.48 -30.20 -8.62
CA LEU A 223 -5.72 -29.33 -9.76
C LEU A 223 -5.79 -27.84 -9.39
N GLU A 224 -6.28 -27.48 -8.20
CA GLU A 224 -6.24 -26.09 -7.72
C GLU A 224 -4.81 -25.67 -7.41
N LEU A 225 -4.03 -26.53 -6.75
CA LEU A 225 -2.60 -26.28 -6.51
C LEU A 225 -1.82 -26.15 -7.82
N TYR A 226 -2.16 -26.98 -8.83
CA TYR A 226 -1.58 -26.86 -10.16
C TYR A 226 -1.92 -25.51 -10.80
N LYS A 227 -3.18 -25.07 -10.81
CA LYS A 227 -3.57 -23.75 -11.32
C LYS A 227 -2.80 -22.61 -10.62
N LEU A 228 -2.69 -22.66 -9.29
CA LEU A 228 -1.92 -21.69 -8.53
C LEU A 228 -0.43 -21.69 -8.90
N SER A 229 0.14 -22.87 -9.24
CA SER A 229 1.54 -22.99 -9.66
C SER A 229 1.83 -22.40 -11.05
N LEU A 230 0.79 -22.22 -11.88
CA LEU A 230 0.93 -21.57 -13.19
C LEU A 230 1.01 -20.05 -13.10
N ALA A 231 0.67 -19.46 -11.96
CA ALA A 231 0.80 -18.03 -11.75
C ALA A 231 2.28 -17.62 -11.82
N PRO A 232 2.61 -16.49 -12.48
CA PRO A 232 3.98 -16.01 -12.52
C PRO A 232 4.48 -15.73 -11.10
N PRO A 233 5.78 -15.89 -10.85
CA PRO A 233 6.33 -15.58 -9.53
C PRO A 233 6.06 -14.11 -9.17
N PRO A 234 5.79 -13.82 -7.89
CA PRO A 234 5.52 -12.45 -7.47
C PRO A 234 6.72 -11.54 -7.77
N ARG A 235 6.43 -10.34 -8.25
CA ARG A 235 7.46 -9.30 -8.45
C ARG A 235 8.08 -8.90 -7.10
N GLU A 236 9.29 -8.36 -7.15
CA GLU A 236 10.10 -8.07 -5.94
C GLU A 236 9.39 -7.20 -4.89
N LEU A 237 8.63 -6.19 -5.34
CA LEU A 237 7.89 -5.26 -4.48
C LEU A 237 6.37 -5.47 -4.54
N GLN A 238 5.90 -6.62 -5.02
CA GLN A 238 4.46 -6.91 -5.07
C GLN A 238 3.84 -6.89 -3.67
N GLY A 239 2.72 -6.18 -3.55
CA GLY A 239 2.03 -5.94 -2.28
C GLY A 239 2.60 -4.80 -1.44
N ARG A 240 3.74 -4.21 -1.83
CA ARG A 240 4.27 -2.99 -1.22
C ARG A 240 3.55 -1.76 -1.74
N VAL A 241 3.45 -0.75 -0.88
CA VAL A 241 2.88 0.57 -1.16
C VAL A 241 3.98 1.61 -1.04
N ALA A 242 4.21 2.39 -2.10
CA ALA A 242 5.27 3.39 -2.17
C ALA A 242 4.69 4.79 -2.38
N LEU A 243 5.01 5.75 -1.53
CA LEU A 243 4.70 7.16 -1.70
C LEU A 243 5.94 7.90 -2.17
N VAL A 244 5.84 8.61 -3.29
CA VAL A 244 6.94 9.38 -3.90
C VAL A 244 6.54 10.85 -3.97
N THR A 245 7.32 11.74 -3.33
CA THR A 245 7.13 13.20 -3.43
C THR A 245 7.91 13.77 -4.59
N GLY A 246 7.39 14.84 -5.22
CA GLY A 246 8.01 15.39 -6.43
C GLY A 246 7.92 14.41 -7.60
N ALA A 247 6.82 13.67 -7.71
CA ALA A 247 6.64 12.54 -8.62
C ALA A 247 6.43 12.98 -10.08
N ALA A 248 6.04 14.22 -10.33
CA ALA A 248 5.86 14.79 -11.67
C ALA A 248 7.19 15.10 -12.37
N GLY A 249 8.26 15.36 -11.60
CA GLY A 249 9.59 15.70 -12.12
C GLY A 249 10.38 14.49 -12.61
N GLY A 250 11.44 14.70 -13.41
CA GLY A 250 12.20 13.64 -14.08
C GLY A 250 12.72 12.54 -13.16
N ILE A 251 13.38 12.88 -12.04
CA ILE A 251 13.85 11.88 -11.06
C ILE A 251 12.65 11.18 -10.41
N GLY A 252 11.64 11.95 -9.96
CA GLY A 252 10.46 11.40 -9.31
C GLY A 252 9.68 10.46 -10.22
N ARG A 253 9.51 10.82 -11.50
CA ARG A 253 8.87 10.00 -12.51
C ARG A 253 9.62 8.67 -12.72
N ALA A 254 10.95 8.73 -12.88
CA ALA A 254 11.76 7.52 -13.03
C ALA A 254 11.69 6.60 -11.79
N ILE A 255 11.58 7.18 -10.58
CA ILE A 255 11.37 6.42 -9.34
C ILE A 255 10.00 5.74 -9.33
N VAL A 256 8.93 6.45 -9.73
CA VAL A 256 7.58 5.88 -9.87
C VAL A 256 7.60 4.70 -10.82
N ASP A 257 8.16 4.87 -12.01
CA ASP A 257 8.24 3.82 -13.03
C ASP A 257 9.04 2.60 -12.54
N ALA A 258 10.18 2.83 -11.88
CA ALA A 258 11.04 1.75 -11.38
C ALA A 258 10.37 0.93 -10.24
N LEU A 259 9.69 1.60 -9.30
CA LEU A 259 8.98 0.93 -8.21
C LEU A 259 7.77 0.15 -8.72
N ALA A 260 7.00 0.73 -9.65
CA ALA A 260 5.85 0.09 -10.29
C ALA A 260 6.26 -1.13 -11.14
N ALA A 261 7.36 -1.06 -11.88
CA ALA A 261 7.90 -2.18 -12.64
C ALA A 261 8.23 -3.39 -11.75
N LEU A 262 8.57 -3.17 -10.49
CA LEU A 262 8.80 -4.21 -9.49
C LEU A 262 7.53 -4.64 -8.74
N GLY A 263 6.37 -4.09 -9.08
CA GLY A 263 5.06 -4.51 -8.59
C GLY A 263 4.54 -3.76 -7.38
N ALA A 264 5.16 -2.65 -6.99
CA ALA A 264 4.61 -1.77 -5.95
C ALA A 264 3.34 -1.06 -6.42
N ALA A 265 2.40 -0.82 -5.52
CA ALA A 265 1.40 0.22 -5.70
C ALA A 265 2.06 1.57 -5.39
N VAL A 266 1.85 2.58 -6.24
CA VAL A 266 2.59 3.84 -6.14
C VAL A 266 1.65 5.04 -6.00
N ILE A 267 1.96 5.88 -5.03
CA ILE A 267 1.33 7.16 -4.82
C ILE A 267 2.27 8.25 -5.34
N ALA A 268 1.84 8.95 -6.38
CA ALA A 268 2.51 10.12 -6.93
C ALA A 268 1.99 11.37 -6.22
N PHE A 269 2.80 11.94 -5.33
CA PHE A 269 2.48 13.15 -4.59
C PHE A 269 3.29 14.33 -5.11
N ASP A 270 2.63 15.32 -5.69
CA ASP A 270 3.29 16.49 -6.29
C ASP A 270 2.43 17.75 -6.15
N LEU A 271 3.08 18.92 -6.21
CA LEU A 271 2.40 20.20 -6.34
C LEU A 271 1.69 20.34 -7.69
N ASP A 272 2.28 19.75 -8.74
CA ASP A 272 1.69 19.59 -10.07
C ASP A 272 0.80 18.34 -10.13
N GLY A 273 -0.51 18.54 -9.92
CA GLY A 273 -1.49 17.45 -9.93
C GLY A 273 -1.64 16.78 -11.29
N GLU A 274 -1.49 17.52 -12.40
CA GLU A 274 -1.57 16.98 -13.76
C GLU A 274 -0.34 16.08 -14.04
N GLY A 275 0.85 16.57 -13.67
CA GLY A 275 2.09 15.80 -13.75
C GLY A 275 2.06 14.55 -12.88
N ALA A 276 1.52 14.62 -11.65
CA ALA A 276 1.31 13.47 -10.79
C ALA A 276 0.37 12.43 -11.42
N GLN A 277 -0.74 12.90 -12.01
CA GLN A 277 -1.68 12.02 -12.72
C GLN A 277 -1.04 11.37 -13.95
N ALA A 278 -0.23 12.11 -14.71
CA ALA A 278 0.53 11.56 -15.83
C ALA A 278 1.55 10.53 -15.38
N ALA A 279 2.15 10.70 -14.19
CA ALA A 279 3.13 9.76 -13.64
C ALA A 279 2.56 8.36 -13.33
N ILE A 280 1.25 8.24 -13.10
CA ILE A 280 0.61 6.96 -12.74
C ILE A 280 -0.37 6.46 -13.82
N ALA A 281 -0.43 7.11 -14.99
CA ALA A 281 -1.45 6.88 -16.00
C ALA A 281 -1.58 5.40 -16.43
N ASP A 282 -0.45 4.69 -16.53
CA ASP A 282 -0.39 3.30 -16.97
C ASP A 282 -0.53 2.28 -15.82
N LEU A 283 -0.64 2.74 -14.56
CA LEU A 283 -0.64 1.86 -13.40
C LEU A 283 -2.04 1.33 -13.01
N GLY A 284 -3.10 1.89 -13.60
CA GLY A 284 -4.47 1.50 -13.30
C GLY A 284 -4.76 1.56 -11.79
N ALA A 285 -5.27 0.48 -11.22
CA ALA A 285 -5.62 0.41 -9.80
C ALA A 285 -4.41 0.47 -8.85
N ALA A 286 -3.20 0.23 -9.35
CA ALA A 286 -1.97 0.29 -8.57
C ALA A 286 -1.37 1.71 -8.48
N GLY A 287 -1.95 2.69 -9.18
CA GLY A 287 -1.54 4.10 -9.12
C GLY A 287 -2.55 4.97 -8.38
N LEU A 288 -2.04 5.97 -7.64
CA LEU A 288 -2.84 7.03 -7.03
C LEU A 288 -2.08 8.35 -7.14
N ALA A 289 -2.69 9.35 -7.79
CA ALA A 289 -2.15 10.71 -7.81
C ALA A 289 -2.76 11.54 -6.69
N VAL A 290 -1.93 12.30 -6.00
CA VAL A 290 -2.33 13.25 -4.96
C VAL A 290 -1.64 14.58 -5.22
N GLN A 291 -2.43 15.64 -5.39
CA GLN A 291 -1.90 16.99 -5.48
C GLN A 291 -1.71 17.59 -4.08
N GLY A 292 -0.57 18.26 -3.85
CA GLY A 292 -0.34 19.01 -2.62
C GLY A 292 1.09 19.48 -2.47
N ASP A 293 1.30 20.35 -1.49
CA ASP A 293 2.58 20.98 -1.15
C ASP A 293 3.23 20.24 0.02
N VAL A 294 4.45 19.76 -0.15
CA VAL A 294 5.22 19.10 0.93
C VAL A 294 5.50 20.02 2.11
N THR A 295 5.39 21.35 1.94
CA THR A 295 5.54 22.33 3.01
C THR A 295 4.27 22.57 3.81
N SER A 296 3.13 22.04 3.33
CA SER A 296 1.83 22.09 3.98
C SER A 296 1.60 20.83 4.83
N GLU A 297 1.50 21.00 6.14
CA GLU A 297 1.22 19.88 7.07
C GLU A 297 -0.09 19.17 6.74
N SER A 298 -1.13 19.92 6.36
CA SER A 298 -2.43 19.35 5.98
C SER A 298 -2.38 18.54 4.70
N ASP A 299 -1.60 18.99 3.69
CA ASP A 299 -1.50 18.30 2.40
C ASP A 299 -0.72 16.99 2.54
N VAL A 300 0.40 17.04 3.30
CA VAL A 300 1.17 15.84 3.63
C VAL A 300 0.30 14.83 4.38
N ALA A 301 -0.42 15.25 5.44
CA ALA A 301 -1.33 14.37 6.16
C ALA A 301 -2.44 13.83 5.25
N GLY A 302 -2.95 14.65 4.32
CA GLY A 302 -3.94 14.25 3.31
C GLY A 302 -3.42 13.16 2.38
N ALA A 303 -2.17 13.26 1.91
CA ALA A 303 -1.54 12.25 1.05
C ALA A 303 -1.40 10.90 1.76
N PHE A 304 -0.97 10.89 3.03
CA PHE A 304 -0.90 9.66 3.81
C PHE A 304 -2.28 9.08 4.11
N ARG A 305 -3.29 9.92 4.38
CA ARG A 305 -4.69 9.47 4.54
C ARG A 305 -5.21 8.81 3.27
N ALA A 306 -5.06 9.46 2.11
CA ALA A 306 -5.47 8.88 0.82
C ALA A 306 -4.76 7.55 0.53
N THR A 307 -3.49 7.42 0.95
CA THR A 307 -2.72 6.17 0.86
C THR A 307 -3.35 5.06 1.72
N MET A 308 -3.72 5.37 2.97
CA MET A 308 -4.38 4.43 3.88
C MET A 308 -5.76 4.00 3.34
N GLU A 309 -6.58 4.96 2.93
CA GLU A 309 -7.93 4.70 2.37
C GLU A 309 -7.85 3.78 1.14
N ARG A 310 -6.84 3.98 0.29
CA ARG A 310 -6.70 3.23 -0.97
C ARG A 310 -6.10 1.85 -0.82
N TYR A 311 -5.09 1.69 0.06
CA TYR A 311 -4.24 0.49 0.12
C TYR A 311 -4.08 -0.09 1.52
N GLY A 312 -4.56 0.59 2.55
CA GLY A 312 -4.48 0.17 3.94
C GLY A 312 -3.20 0.55 4.68
N GLY A 313 -2.23 1.21 4.03
CA GLY A 313 -0.97 1.61 4.66
C GLY A 313 0.13 1.91 3.66
N VAL A 314 1.38 2.06 4.14
CA VAL A 314 2.58 2.38 3.34
C VAL A 314 3.74 1.47 3.73
N ASP A 315 4.68 1.21 2.82
CA ASP A 315 5.93 0.45 3.10
C ASP A 315 7.18 1.23 2.72
N ILE A 316 7.08 2.05 1.68
CA ILE A 316 8.20 2.78 1.10
C ILE A 316 7.79 4.24 0.98
N VAL A 317 8.62 5.14 1.50
CA VAL A 317 8.41 6.59 1.35
C VAL A 317 9.66 7.20 0.75
N VAL A 318 9.50 7.86 -0.39
CA VAL A 318 10.61 8.52 -1.09
C VAL A 318 10.40 10.03 -1.04
N SER A 319 11.18 10.71 -0.22
CA SER A 319 11.24 12.18 -0.18
C SER A 319 12.19 12.64 -1.28
N ASN A 320 11.60 13.10 -2.40
CA ASN A 320 12.33 13.52 -3.59
C ASN A 320 11.98 14.97 -4.01
N ALA A 321 10.85 15.52 -3.57
CA ALA A 321 10.47 16.90 -3.89
C ALA A 321 11.59 17.89 -3.58
N GLY A 322 11.92 18.77 -4.51
CA GLY A 322 13.03 19.69 -4.31
C GLY A 322 13.05 20.87 -5.27
N VAL A 323 13.80 21.87 -4.86
CA VAL A 323 14.10 23.06 -5.65
C VAL A 323 15.60 23.35 -5.55
N ALA A 324 16.13 24.10 -6.48
CA ALA A 324 17.49 24.61 -6.41
C ALA A 324 17.49 26.15 -6.57
N THR A 325 18.35 26.82 -5.80
CA THR A 325 18.57 28.26 -5.86
C THR A 325 20.06 28.54 -5.94
N SER A 326 20.47 29.55 -6.70
CA SER A 326 21.87 29.95 -6.87
C SER A 326 22.00 31.47 -6.87
N ALA A 327 22.71 31.97 -5.87
CA ALA A 327 23.12 33.37 -5.80
C ALA A 327 24.36 33.49 -4.89
N PRO A 328 25.22 34.52 -5.06
CA PRO A 328 26.18 34.91 -4.04
C PRO A 328 25.48 35.13 -2.70
N VAL A 329 26.17 34.88 -1.58
CA VAL A 329 25.52 34.93 -0.27
C VAL A 329 24.96 36.33 0.05
N GLU A 330 25.65 37.37 -0.38
CA GLU A 330 25.24 38.78 -0.25
C GLU A 330 23.98 39.13 -1.05
N ASP A 331 23.71 38.42 -2.14
CA ASP A 331 22.56 38.61 -3.02
C ASP A 331 21.43 37.59 -2.75
N THR A 332 21.68 36.56 -1.89
CA THR A 332 20.67 35.56 -1.52
C THR A 332 19.58 36.21 -0.68
N THR A 333 18.35 36.27 -1.21
CA THR A 333 17.24 36.87 -0.49
C THR A 333 16.79 35.96 0.67
N LEU A 334 16.21 36.55 1.73
CA LEU A 334 15.61 35.79 2.82
C LEU A 334 14.46 34.88 2.30
N ALA A 335 13.77 35.31 1.25
CA ALA A 335 12.71 34.53 0.61
C ALA A 335 13.27 33.23 -0.02
N ASP A 336 14.38 33.34 -0.77
CA ASP A 336 15.03 32.15 -1.39
C ASP A 336 15.62 31.21 -0.34
N TRP A 337 16.24 31.79 0.70
CA TRP A 337 16.70 31.02 1.85
C TRP A 337 15.54 30.23 2.49
N ASN A 338 14.46 30.92 2.86
CA ASN A 338 13.32 30.33 3.52
C ASN A 338 12.64 29.29 2.62
N ARG A 339 12.50 29.57 1.31
CA ARG A 339 11.93 28.61 0.35
C ARG A 339 12.75 27.32 0.27
N SER A 340 14.08 27.42 0.20
CA SER A 340 14.97 26.26 0.18
C SER A 340 14.81 25.43 1.45
N HIS A 341 14.84 26.07 2.62
CA HIS A 341 14.70 25.37 3.90
C HIS A 341 13.27 24.82 4.15
N ALA A 342 12.23 25.51 3.69
CA ALA A 342 10.86 25.04 3.78
C ALA A 342 10.67 23.73 3.00
N ILE A 343 11.13 23.67 1.75
CA ILE A 343 10.94 22.49 0.90
C ILE A 343 11.90 21.36 1.30
N LEU A 344 13.20 21.66 1.39
CA LEU A 344 14.26 20.67 1.58
C LEU A 344 14.46 20.25 3.06
N GLY A 345 14.08 21.09 4.01
CA GLY A 345 14.16 20.81 5.44
C GLY A 345 12.79 20.41 6.01
N THR A 346 11.86 21.38 6.08
CA THR A 346 10.55 21.17 6.70
C THR A 346 9.74 20.13 5.94
N GLY A 347 9.72 20.17 4.59
CA GLY A 347 8.99 19.19 3.79
C GLY A 347 9.45 17.75 4.03
N TYR A 348 10.75 17.52 4.05
CA TYR A 348 11.31 16.18 4.36
C TYR A 348 10.99 15.73 5.79
N PHE A 349 11.01 16.66 6.75
CA PHE A 349 10.58 16.35 8.12
C PHE A 349 9.09 15.98 8.20
N LEU A 350 8.20 16.75 7.58
CA LEU A 350 6.75 16.49 7.60
C LEU A 350 6.42 15.14 6.98
N VAL A 351 6.98 14.83 5.81
CA VAL A 351 6.79 13.55 5.14
C VAL A 351 7.33 12.40 5.97
N ALA A 352 8.53 12.53 6.55
CA ALA A 352 9.11 11.50 7.40
C ALA A 352 8.31 11.29 8.70
N ARG A 353 7.80 12.36 9.31
CA ARG A 353 6.97 12.29 10.51
C ARG A 353 5.70 11.46 10.28
N GLU A 354 4.97 11.74 9.19
CA GLU A 354 3.76 10.98 8.85
C GLU A 354 4.10 9.54 8.47
N ALA A 355 5.22 9.31 7.73
CA ALA A 355 5.72 7.97 7.44
C ALA A 355 5.97 7.17 8.71
N PHE A 356 6.66 7.75 9.70
CA PHE A 356 6.97 7.09 10.96
C PHE A 356 5.73 6.77 11.79
N ARG A 357 4.75 7.67 11.84
CA ARG A 357 3.45 7.43 12.49
C ARG A 357 2.77 6.20 11.91
N LEU A 358 2.64 6.18 10.59
CA LEU A 358 1.93 5.12 9.89
C LEU A 358 2.68 3.78 9.94
N LEU A 359 4.00 3.77 9.71
CA LEU A 359 4.82 2.56 9.76
C LEU A 359 4.87 1.93 11.16
N ARG A 360 4.91 2.74 12.23
CA ARG A 360 4.83 2.23 13.60
C ARG A 360 3.47 1.63 13.93
N GLN A 361 2.40 2.26 13.49
CA GLN A 361 1.03 1.74 13.63
C GLN A 361 0.85 0.40 12.92
N GLN A 362 1.40 0.30 11.70
CA GLN A 362 1.40 -0.91 10.88
C GLN A 362 2.23 -2.04 11.51
N GLY A 363 3.37 -1.72 12.13
CA GLY A 363 4.20 -2.68 12.85
C GLY A 363 4.98 -3.68 11.98
N SER A 364 5.05 -3.43 10.66
CA SER A 364 5.75 -4.30 9.69
C SER A 364 7.11 -3.75 9.24
N GLY A 365 7.63 -2.70 9.88
CA GLY A 365 8.79 -1.96 9.41
C GLY A 365 8.51 -1.18 8.13
N GLY A 366 9.58 -0.76 7.45
CA GLY A 366 9.49 -0.03 6.18
C GLY A 366 10.78 0.61 5.75
N SER A 367 10.75 1.33 4.62
CA SER A 367 11.89 2.04 4.06
C SER A 367 11.56 3.49 3.75
N VAL A 368 12.32 4.41 4.31
CA VAL A 368 12.29 5.83 3.97
C VAL A 368 13.57 6.16 3.21
N VAL A 369 13.45 6.75 2.01
CA VAL A 369 14.59 7.09 1.17
C VAL A 369 14.55 8.59 0.89
N PHE A 370 15.62 9.29 1.25
CA PHE A 370 15.80 10.71 0.94
C PHE A 370 16.62 10.85 -0.34
N VAL A 371 16.13 11.65 -1.29
CA VAL A 371 16.88 12.04 -2.48
C VAL A 371 17.50 13.42 -2.19
N ALA A 372 18.71 13.37 -1.64
CA ALA A 372 19.44 14.59 -1.27
C ALA A 372 20.23 15.19 -2.46
N SER A 373 21.50 15.36 -2.33
CA SER A 373 22.40 15.86 -3.38
C SER A 373 23.85 15.65 -2.96
N LYS A 374 24.74 15.55 -3.92
CA LYS A 374 26.18 15.73 -3.68
C LYS A 374 26.49 17.00 -2.87
N ASN A 375 25.70 18.07 -3.06
CA ASN A 375 25.86 19.32 -2.33
C ASN A 375 25.58 19.24 -0.82
N ALA A 376 24.99 18.12 -0.36
CA ALA A 376 24.90 17.83 1.07
C ALA A 376 26.28 17.49 1.71
N LEU A 377 27.24 17.04 0.88
CA LEU A 377 28.59 16.65 1.31
C LEU A 377 29.64 17.69 0.88
N VAL A 378 29.49 18.29 -0.30
CA VAL A 378 30.48 19.18 -0.91
C VAL A 378 29.82 20.53 -1.20
N ALA A 379 30.41 21.60 -0.64
CA ALA A 379 29.90 22.94 -0.83
C ALA A 379 29.91 23.34 -2.32
N GLY A 380 28.78 23.86 -2.78
CA GLY A 380 28.64 24.47 -4.10
C GLY A 380 28.84 25.98 -4.03
N ARG A 381 29.65 26.57 -4.94
CA ARG A 381 29.74 28.00 -5.08
C ARG A 381 28.37 28.59 -5.43
N ASN A 382 28.01 29.71 -4.82
CA ASN A 382 26.73 30.41 -5.01
C ASN A 382 25.49 29.54 -4.71
N ALA A 383 25.62 28.57 -3.81
CA ALA A 383 24.55 27.65 -3.46
C ALA A 383 24.40 27.50 -1.93
N ALA A 384 24.62 28.56 -1.18
CA ALA A 384 24.64 28.51 0.29
C ALA A 384 23.29 28.01 0.86
N ALA A 385 22.15 28.58 0.42
CA ALA A 385 20.83 28.20 0.87
C ALA A 385 20.51 26.72 0.53
N TYR A 386 20.78 26.32 -0.71
CA TYR A 386 20.54 24.93 -1.18
C TYR A 386 21.43 23.93 -0.46
N SER A 387 22.75 24.19 -0.42
CA SER A 387 23.71 23.23 0.16
C SER A 387 23.50 23.03 1.67
N SER A 388 23.21 24.12 2.41
CA SER A 388 22.92 24.04 3.85
C SER A 388 21.63 23.27 4.13
N ALA A 389 20.57 23.49 3.34
CA ALA A 389 19.33 22.76 3.46
C ALA A 389 19.52 21.25 3.13
N LYS A 390 20.28 20.90 2.08
CA LYS A 390 20.60 19.52 1.72
C LYS A 390 21.51 18.84 2.76
N ALA A 391 22.39 19.56 3.42
CA ALA A 391 23.19 19.04 4.53
C ALA A 391 22.32 18.74 5.78
N ALA A 392 21.37 19.60 6.08
CA ALA A 392 20.41 19.40 7.15
C ALA A 392 19.51 18.16 6.87
N GLU A 393 19.02 18.01 5.64
CA GLU A 393 18.26 16.83 5.17
C GLU A 393 19.05 15.54 5.37
N LEU A 394 20.32 15.51 4.97
CA LEU A 394 21.20 14.35 5.13
C LEU A 394 21.39 13.99 6.61
N HIS A 395 21.55 14.98 7.48
CA HIS A 395 21.71 14.72 8.91
C HIS A 395 20.39 14.27 9.56
N LEU A 396 19.25 14.83 9.14
CA LEU A 396 17.92 14.38 9.55
C LEU A 396 17.73 12.88 9.25
N ALA A 397 18.11 12.43 8.04
CA ALA A 397 18.02 11.00 7.68
C ALA A 397 18.78 10.09 8.66
N ARG A 398 19.96 10.53 9.15
CA ARG A 398 20.73 9.77 10.15
C ARG A 398 20.05 9.74 11.51
N CYS A 399 19.49 10.86 11.97
CA CYS A 399 18.71 10.88 13.22
C CYS A 399 17.50 9.92 13.13
N LEU A 400 16.79 9.96 12.02
CA LEU A 400 15.63 9.09 11.79
C LEU A 400 16.01 7.61 11.66
N ALA A 401 17.21 7.28 11.16
CA ALA A 401 17.72 5.93 11.12
C ALA A 401 17.90 5.34 12.54
N GLU A 402 18.40 6.13 13.49
CA GLU A 402 18.50 5.75 14.90
C GLU A 402 17.12 5.58 15.53
N GLU A 403 16.20 6.52 15.29
CA GLU A 403 14.85 6.49 15.87
C GLU A 403 13.98 5.35 15.31
N GLY A 404 14.21 4.97 14.04
CA GLY A 404 13.42 3.97 13.32
C GLY A 404 13.82 2.53 13.59
N GLY A 405 15.07 2.30 14.01
CA GLY A 405 15.69 0.98 14.06
C GLY A 405 14.90 -0.06 14.86
N ALA A 406 14.46 0.28 16.06
CA ALA A 406 13.67 -0.62 16.91
C ALA A 406 12.32 -1.02 16.31
N ALA A 407 11.76 -0.19 15.44
CA ALA A 407 10.52 -0.46 14.71
C ALA A 407 10.74 -1.12 13.33
N GLY A 408 11.99 -1.46 12.98
CA GLY A 408 12.32 -2.02 11.66
C GLY A 408 12.21 -1.00 10.51
N ILE A 409 12.18 0.31 10.81
CA ILE A 409 12.12 1.37 9.83
C ILE A 409 13.55 1.74 9.42
N ARG A 410 13.88 1.52 8.16
CA ARG A 410 15.18 1.85 7.59
C ARG A 410 15.11 3.24 6.94
N VAL A 411 16.11 4.07 7.17
CA VAL A 411 16.20 5.40 6.55
C VAL A 411 17.56 5.53 5.89
N ASN A 412 17.58 5.78 4.58
CA ASN A 412 18.81 5.90 3.79
C ASN A 412 18.71 7.08 2.82
N THR A 413 19.85 7.50 2.30
CA THR A 413 19.94 8.67 1.42
C THR A 413 20.61 8.32 0.10
N VAL A 414 20.04 8.80 -1.00
CA VAL A 414 20.66 8.81 -2.33
C VAL A 414 21.13 10.23 -2.64
N ASN A 415 22.41 10.38 -2.99
CA ASN A 415 23.02 11.65 -3.34
C ASN A 415 23.36 11.71 -4.84
N PRO A 416 22.48 12.18 -5.70
CA PRO A 416 22.83 12.43 -7.10
C PRO A 416 23.72 13.66 -7.26
N ASP A 417 24.55 13.67 -8.30
CA ASP A 417 25.08 14.91 -8.89
C ASP A 417 24.13 15.41 -9.99
N ALA A 418 24.54 16.33 -10.81
CA ALA A 418 23.72 17.01 -11.81
C ALA A 418 22.98 16.02 -12.76
N VAL A 419 21.69 15.83 -12.50
CA VAL A 419 20.76 15.13 -13.39
C VAL A 419 20.10 16.20 -14.25
N LEU A 420 20.60 16.37 -15.49
CA LEU A 420 20.14 17.44 -16.37
C LEU A 420 18.90 17.06 -17.17
N GLN A 421 18.79 15.80 -17.58
CA GLN A 421 17.71 15.36 -18.45
C GLN A 421 16.39 15.20 -17.66
N GLY A 422 15.30 15.72 -18.23
CA GLY A 422 13.95 15.57 -17.69
C GLY A 422 13.72 16.26 -16.33
N SER A 423 14.63 17.10 -15.87
CA SER A 423 14.52 17.80 -14.59
C SER A 423 14.05 19.24 -14.78
N GLY A 424 12.87 19.58 -14.26
CA GLY A 424 12.34 20.95 -14.30
C GLY A 424 13.23 21.99 -13.61
N ILE A 425 14.16 21.56 -12.77
CA ILE A 425 15.18 22.46 -12.19
C ILE A 425 16.07 23.04 -13.29
N TRP A 426 16.42 22.25 -14.31
CA TRP A 426 17.32 22.65 -15.39
C TRP A 426 16.63 23.34 -16.56
N ASP A 427 15.31 23.37 -16.60
CA ASP A 427 14.50 24.13 -17.58
C ASP A 427 14.21 25.56 -17.13
N SER A 428 14.68 25.93 -15.92
CA SER A 428 14.54 27.27 -15.31
C SER A 428 15.80 28.14 -15.49
N SER A 429 15.78 29.35 -14.94
CA SER A 429 16.94 30.27 -14.83
C SER A 429 18.18 29.61 -14.20
N TRP A 430 17.99 28.53 -13.43
CA TRP A 430 19.08 27.78 -12.81
C TRP A 430 20.15 27.31 -13.80
N ARG A 431 19.77 26.88 -15.00
CA ARG A 431 20.72 26.43 -16.03
C ARG A 431 21.62 27.60 -16.48
N GLU A 432 21.04 28.78 -16.73
CA GLU A 432 21.75 29.97 -17.12
C GLU A 432 22.65 30.50 -16.00
N GLU A 433 22.14 30.55 -14.76
CA GLU A 433 22.89 30.98 -13.58
C GLU A 433 24.09 30.05 -13.30
N ARG A 434 23.90 28.74 -13.43
CA ARG A 434 25.00 27.80 -13.26
C ARG A 434 26.06 27.89 -14.34
N ALA A 435 25.66 28.06 -15.60
CA ALA A 435 26.60 28.28 -16.71
C ALA A 435 27.40 29.56 -16.50
N ALA A 436 26.75 30.63 -16.11
CA ALA A 436 27.43 31.92 -15.78
C ALA A 436 28.41 31.75 -14.62
N ASN A 437 28.07 31.01 -13.57
CA ASN A 437 28.97 30.73 -12.44
C ASN A 437 30.26 30.00 -12.83
N TYR A 438 30.20 29.21 -13.91
CA TYR A 438 31.38 28.51 -14.47
C TYR A 438 32.04 29.28 -15.62
N GLY A 439 31.46 30.37 -16.08
CA GLY A 439 31.97 31.16 -17.22
C GLY A 439 31.86 30.39 -18.55
N ILE A 440 30.84 29.57 -18.72
CA ILE A 440 30.58 28.75 -19.91
C ILE A 440 29.19 29.04 -20.48
N ALA A 441 28.97 28.64 -21.74
CA ALA A 441 27.63 28.72 -22.35
C ALA A 441 26.68 27.68 -21.73
N PRO A 442 25.35 27.91 -21.67
CA PRO A 442 24.39 27.01 -21.06
C PRO A 442 24.34 25.62 -21.73
N ASP A 443 24.62 25.50 -23.01
CA ASP A 443 24.71 24.25 -23.76
C ASP A 443 25.97 23.44 -23.46
N ALA A 444 27.04 24.08 -22.97
CA ALA A 444 28.27 23.42 -22.54
C ALA A 444 28.18 22.80 -21.13
N LEU A 445 27.07 23.00 -20.41
CA LEU A 445 26.94 22.61 -19.02
C LEU A 445 26.96 21.07 -18.83
N GLU A 446 26.34 20.36 -19.74
CA GLU A 446 26.30 18.88 -19.70
C GLU A 446 27.69 18.28 -19.82
N GLU A 447 28.47 18.76 -20.79
CA GLU A 447 29.87 18.34 -20.98
C GLU A 447 30.74 18.74 -19.77
N HIS A 448 30.53 19.92 -19.21
CA HIS A 448 31.24 20.37 -18.00
C HIS A 448 30.98 19.43 -16.81
N TYR A 449 29.73 19.03 -16.59
CA TYR A 449 29.41 18.11 -15.52
C TYR A 449 29.95 16.71 -15.78
N ARG A 450 29.83 16.19 -16.99
CA ARG A 450 30.37 14.92 -17.43
C ARG A 450 31.88 14.83 -17.24
N ALA A 451 32.61 15.84 -17.68
CA ALA A 451 34.09 15.87 -17.63
C ALA A 451 34.67 15.88 -16.22
N ARG A 452 33.93 16.28 -15.20
CA ARG A 452 34.40 16.30 -13.80
C ARG A 452 34.13 15.02 -13.03
N THR A 453 33.38 14.08 -13.61
CA THR A 453 33.16 12.76 -13.02
C THR A 453 34.32 11.81 -13.37
N THR A 454 34.71 10.92 -12.45
CA THR A 454 35.79 9.96 -12.70
C THR A 454 35.46 9.02 -13.87
N LEU A 455 34.18 8.65 -14.01
CA LEU A 455 33.73 7.75 -15.08
C LEU A 455 33.50 8.47 -16.42
N GLY A 456 33.47 9.81 -16.46
CA GLY A 456 33.19 10.60 -17.66
C GLY A 456 31.78 10.39 -18.21
N VAL A 457 30.78 10.21 -17.32
CA VAL A 457 29.39 9.90 -17.68
C VAL A 457 28.43 10.98 -17.21
N ASN A 458 27.28 11.09 -17.88
CA ASN A 458 26.12 11.83 -17.39
C ASN A 458 25.33 10.95 -16.42
N ILE A 459 24.70 11.59 -15.42
CA ILE A 459 23.77 10.93 -14.51
C ILE A 459 22.36 11.14 -15.02
N LEU A 460 21.63 10.03 -15.15
CA LEU A 460 20.26 10.02 -15.65
C LEU A 460 19.26 9.79 -14.48
N PRO A 461 18.00 10.18 -14.65
CA PRO A 461 16.94 9.90 -13.67
C PRO A 461 16.85 8.41 -13.27
N GLU A 462 17.05 7.50 -14.24
CA GLU A 462 17.02 6.07 -14.06
C GLU A 462 18.15 5.54 -13.16
N ASP A 463 19.33 6.20 -13.18
CA ASP A 463 20.45 5.84 -12.28
C ASP A 463 20.08 6.15 -10.83
N VAL A 464 19.43 7.28 -10.60
CA VAL A 464 18.92 7.67 -9.28
C VAL A 464 17.80 6.73 -8.83
N ALA A 465 16.87 6.42 -9.73
CA ALA A 465 15.78 5.49 -9.45
C ALA A 465 16.29 4.08 -9.08
N ALA A 466 17.32 3.58 -9.76
CA ALA A 466 17.96 2.30 -9.42
C ALA A 466 18.56 2.30 -7.99
N ALA A 467 19.17 3.41 -7.56
CA ALA A 467 19.69 3.57 -6.22
C ALA A 467 18.57 3.66 -5.16
N VAL A 468 17.46 4.35 -5.48
CA VAL A 468 16.26 4.40 -4.63
C VAL A 468 15.67 2.99 -4.47
N VAL A 469 15.50 2.25 -5.56
CA VAL A 469 15.03 0.85 -5.54
C VAL A 469 15.93 -0.03 -4.69
N HIS A 470 17.26 0.18 -4.73
CA HIS A 470 18.18 -0.56 -3.86
C HIS A 470 17.81 -0.40 -2.38
N PHE A 471 17.59 0.82 -1.92
CA PHE A 471 17.21 1.06 -0.51
C PHE A 471 15.74 0.72 -0.22
N ALA A 472 14.84 0.83 -1.18
CA ALA A 472 13.44 0.48 -1.02
C ALA A 472 13.23 -1.04 -0.81
N SER A 473 14.11 -1.88 -1.35
CA SER A 473 13.99 -3.34 -1.32
C SER A 473 14.68 -3.95 -0.10
N ASP A 474 13.92 -4.69 0.71
CA ASP A 474 14.48 -5.48 1.81
C ASP A 474 15.41 -6.59 1.33
N ARG A 475 15.14 -7.14 0.14
CA ARG A 475 15.98 -8.17 -0.46
C ARG A 475 17.38 -7.64 -0.79
N ARG A 476 17.48 -6.37 -1.25
CA ARG A 476 18.74 -5.75 -1.68
C ARG A 476 19.50 -5.10 -0.55
N SER A 477 18.80 -4.46 0.38
CA SER A 477 19.41 -3.64 1.44
C SER A 477 18.69 -3.73 2.79
N GLY A 478 18.04 -4.85 3.10
CA GLY A 478 17.25 -5.03 4.32
C GLY A 478 18.05 -4.90 5.64
N LYS A 479 19.38 -4.85 5.57
CA LYS A 479 20.26 -4.62 6.73
C LYS A 479 21.01 -3.29 6.66
N SER A 480 20.53 -2.34 5.84
CA SER A 480 21.14 -1.03 5.65
C SER A 480 20.21 0.08 6.15
N THR A 481 20.68 0.87 7.09
CA THR A 481 20.04 2.11 7.57
C THR A 481 21.11 3.15 7.88
N GLY A 482 20.80 4.43 7.77
CA GLY A 482 21.73 5.54 7.98
C GLY A 482 22.80 5.69 6.89
N ASN A 483 22.68 4.95 5.78
CA ASN A 483 23.67 4.93 4.71
C ASN A 483 23.40 6.01 3.65
N ILE A 484 24.48 6.36 2.94
CA ILE A 484 24.47 7.28 1.81
C ILE A 484 24.98 6.52 0.59
N LEU A 485 24.24 6.62 -0.53
CA LEU A 485 24.67 6.12 -1.83
C LEU A 485 24.83 7.29 -2.79
N ASN A 486 26.05 7.58 -3.17
CA ASN A 486 26.34 8.61 -4.17
C ASN A 486 26.09 8.05 -5.58
N VAL A 487 25.33 8.81 -6.37
CA VAL A 487 25.05 8.56 -7.79
C VAL A 487 25.58 9.77 -8.55
N ASP A 488 26.91 9.84 -8.71
CA ASP A 488 27.63 11.04 -9.16
C ASP A 488 28.70 10.76 -10.21
N GLY A 489 28.80 9.54 -10.74
CA GLY A 489 29.85 9.16 -11.67
C GLY A 489 31.27 9.20 -11.10
N GLY A 490 31.38 9.32 -9.77
CA GLY A 490 32.66 9.43 -9.08
C GLY A 490 33.19 10.85 -9.05
N VAL A 491 32.56 11.76 -8.27
CA VAL A 491 33.11 13.10 -7.98
C VAL A 491 34.07 12.99 -6.79
N PRO A 492 35.41 13.13 -6.98
CA PRO A 492 36.39 12.85 -5.92
C PRO A 492 36.19 13.67 -4.66
N ALA A 493 35.69 14.90 -4.77
CA ALA A 493 35.41 15.76 -3.63
C ALA A 493 34.26 15.26 -2.74
N ALA A 494 33.38 14.39 -3.27
CA ALA A 494 32.23 13.82 -2.58
C ALA A 494 32.54 12.42 -1.98
N TYR A 495 33.74 11.91 -2.12
CA TYR A 495 34.11 10.65 -1.48
C TYR A 495 34.05 10.80 0.04
N THR A 496 33.20 10.00 0.68
CA THR A 496 33.13 9.94 2.14
C THR A 496 34.40 9.29 2.70
N ARG A 497 35.03 9.95 3.64
CA ARG A 497 36.19 9.43 4.37
C ARG A 497 35.79 8.85 5.71
#